data_94883f3379fa34b1f48e974d896e1f59
#
_entry.id   94883f3379fa34b1f48e974d896e1f59
#
_cell.length_a   1.000
_cell.length_b   1.000
_cell.length_c   1.000
_cell.angle_alpha   90.00
_cell.angle_beta   90.00
_cell.angle_gamma   90.00
#
_symmetry.space_group_name_H-M   'P 1'
#
loop_
_entity.id
_entity.type
_entity.pdbx_description
1 polymer ?
#
loop_
_entity_poly.entity_id
_entity_poly.type
_entity_poly.pdbx_seq_one_letter_code
_entity_poly.pdbx_strand_id
1 'polypeptide(L)'
;LINDINPLTTKLSNDIYLNKDLFLRIKEVFDSMGGMSYNEEDARLINEIYSSFARNGANLNDDDKEIYRKISQELSILTPKFSDNVLKASNKINKYWIDDENLLTGIPQSFIDAASELAKKEGREGSWCFSLDTNFGIIVKFCKDRSTRKDVLCLMGSKCNGDEFDNTDILRKISKLRHDKANLLGYDTHADYVLNRRMAQSKNNVYKLIDDLIVPSFDKSKKEFDDIKAYAKELD
;
A
#
# COMPACT_ATOMS: atom_id res chain seq x y z
N LEU A 1 6.50 -18.52 7.70
CA LEU A 1 5.84 -19.20 6.57
C LEU A 1 5.79 -18.33 5.30
N ILE A 2 5.17 -17.10 5.32
CA ILE A 2 5.12 -16.22 4.13
C ILE A 2 6.52 -15.83 3.68
N ASN A 3 7.39 -15.44 4.59
CA ASN A 3 8.76 -15.03 4.32
C ASN A 3 9.62 -16.17 3.73
N ASP A 4 9.28 -17.42 4.00
CA ASP A 4 9.99 -18.60 3.49
C ASP A 4 9.45 -19.04 2.13
N ILE A 5 8.15 -18.90 1.91
CA ILE A 5 7.46 -19.34 0.68
C ILE A 5 7.66 -18.33 -0.46
N ASN A 6 7.57 -17.02 -0.21
CA ASN A 6 7.67 -16.03 -1.26
C ASN A 6 8.94 -16.08 -2.11
N PRO A 7 10.14 -16.27 -1.56
CA PRO A 7 11.34 -16.45 -2.38
C PRO A 7 11.29 -17.70 -3.28
N LEU A 8 10.68 -18.81 -2.80
CA LEU A 8 10.55 -20.05 -3.56
C LEU A 8 9.55 -19.90 -4.72
N THR A 9 8.40 -19.30 -4.45
CA THR A 9 7.39 -19.03 -5.50
C THR A 9 7.89 -18.02 -6.52
N THR A 10 8.65 -17.01 -6.09
CA THR A 10 9.30 -16.06 -7.00
C THR A 10 10.34 -16.75 -7.88
N LYS A 11 11.14 -17.66 -7.31
CA LYS A 11 12.09 -18.45 -8.10
C LYS A 11 11.37 -19.28 -9.16
N LEU A 12 10.34 -20.04 -8.76
CA LEU A 12 9.54 -20.83 -9.68
C LEU A 12 8.92 -19.97 -10.78
N SER A 13 8.34 -18.82 -10.42
CA SER A 13 7.77 -17.86 -11.38
C SER A 13 8.82 -17.37 -12.37
N ASN A 14 10.02 -17.00 -11.89
CA ASN A 14 11.12 -16.60 -12.75
C ASN A 14 11.57 -17.76 -13.67
N ASP A 15 11.63 -18.99 -13.18
CA ASP A 15 12.03 -20.15 -13.98
C ASP A 15 11.03 -20.45 -15.10
N ILE A 16 9.75 -20.16 -14.89
CA ILE A 16 8.71 -20.30 -15.93
C ILE A 16 8.79 -19.12 -16.92
N TYR A 17 8.68 -17.87 -16.44
CA TYR A 17 8.55 -16.70 -17.32
C TYR A 17 9.83 -16.35 -18.07
N LEU A 18 11.01 -16.68 -17.55
CA LEU A 18 12.29 -16.42 -18.20
C LEU A 18 12.79 -17.63 -19.02
N ASN A 19 11.99 -18.71 -19.10
CA ASN A 19 12.34 -19.89 -19.90
C ASN A 19 12.27 -19.54 -21.39
N LYS A 20 13.43 -19.57 -22.03
CA LYS A 20 13.61 -19.20 -23.42
C LYS A 20 12.83 -20.11 -24.37
N ASP A 21 12.92 -21.43 -24.16
CA ASP A 21 12.33 -22.43 -25.06
C ASP A 21 10.79 -22.37 -24.98
N LEU A 22 10.27 -22.23 -23.75
CA LEU A 22 8.82 -22.05 -23.55
C LEU A 22 8.33 -20.75 -24.20
N PHE A 23 9.06 -19.65 -24.02
CA PHE A 23 8.69 -18.37 -24.60
C PHE A 23 8.74 -18.39 -26.13
N LEU A 24 9.72 -19.04 -26.75
CA LEU A 24 9.79 -19.17 -28.20
C LEU A 24 8.56 -19.87 -28.78
N ARG A 25 8.08 -20.93 -28.13
CA ARG A 25 6.84 -21.62 -28.55
C ARG A 25 5.60 -20.74 -28.43
N ILE A 26 5.50 -19.98 -27.33
CA ILE A 26 4.40 -19.02 -27.13
C ILE A 26 4.45 -17.92 -28.19
N LYS A 27 5.64 -17.42 -28.48
CA LYS A 27 5.87 -16.39 -29.48
C LYS A 27 5.52 -16.89 -30.89
N GLU A 28 5.86 -18.13 -31.24
CA GLU A 28 5.50 -18.75 -32.53
C GLU A 28 3.98 -18.78 -32.72
N VAL A 29 3.23 -19.19 -31.68
CA VAL A 29 1.76 -19.17 -31.71
C VAL A 29 1.22 -17.75 -31.87
N PHE A 30 1.78 -16.79 -31.09
CA PHE A 30 1.38 -15.39 -31.17
C PHE A 30 1.65 -14.79 -32.56
N ASP A 31 2.81 -15.01 -33.13
CA ASP A 31 3.21 -14.51 -34.46
C ASP A 31 2.35 -15.13 -35.59
N SER A 32 1.85 -16.35 -35.39
CA SER A 32 0.98 -17.04 -36.39
C SER A 32 -0.47 -16.54 -36.41
N MET A 33 -0.89 -15.71 -35.45
CA MET A 33 -2.29 -15.25 -35.34
C MET A 33 -2.80 -14.53 -36.56
N GLY A 34 -1.94 -13.80 -37.29
CA GLY A 34 -2.32 -13.08 -38.51
C GLY A 34 -2.69 -13.98 -39.71
N GLY A 35 -2.31 -15.26 -39.68
CA GLY A 35 -2.55 -16.23 -40.75
C GLY A 35 -3.56 -17.34 -40.41
N MET A 36 -4.04 -17.38 -39.16
CA MET A 36 -4.98 -18.39 -38.68
C MET A 36 -6.27 -17.75 -38.18
N SER A 37 -7.39 -18.47 -38.34
CA SER A 37 -8.68 -18.05 -37.79
C SER A 37 -8.84 -18.61 -36.39
N TYR A 38 -8.71 -17.74 -35.39
CA TYR A 38 -9.04 -18.03 -33.98
C TYR A 38 -10.39 -17.43 -33.61
N ASN A 39 -11.12 -18.06 -32.70
CA ASN A 39 -12.25 -17.39 -32.06
C ASN A 39 -11.75 -16.25 -31.16
N GLU A 40 -12.65 -15.40 -30.69
CA GLU A 40 -12.32 -14.21 -29.92
C GLU A 40 -11.67 -14.56 -28.58
N GLU A 41 -12.11 -15.64 -27.93
CA GLU A 41 -11.57 -16.14 -26.66
C GLU A 41 -10.14 -16.65 -26.81
N ASP A 42 -9.87 -17.49 -27.81
CA ASP A 42 -8.53 -18.03 -28.08
C ASP A 42 -7.57 -16.90 -28.48
N ALA A 43 -7.99 -15.98 -29.34
CA ALA A 43 -7.17 -14.82 -29.72
C ALA A 43 -6.81 -13.97 -28.49
N ARG A 44 -7.75 -13.73 -27.58
CA ARG A 44 -7.50 -13.03 -26.34
C ARG A 44 -6.54 -13.79 -25.43
N LEU A 45 -6.72 -15.10 -25.29
CA LEU A 45 -5.87 -15.95 -24.47
C LEU A 45 -4.40 -15.90 -24.94
N ILE A 46 -4.17 -16.02 -26.25
CA ILE A 46 -2.82 -15.95 -26.83
C ILE A 46 -2.17 -14.59 -26.53
N ASN A 47 -2.91 -13.49 -26.72
CA ASN A 47 -2.43 -12.14 -26.44
C ASN A 47 -2.09 -11.96 -24.95
N GLU A 48 -2.93 -12.45 -24.04
CA GLU A 48 -2.70 -12.34 -22.59
C GLU A 48 -1.49 -13.16 -22.15
N ILE A 49 -1.33 -14.39 -22.64
CA ILE A 49 -0.19 -15.24 -22.31
C ILE A 49 1.11 -14.60 -22.82
N TYR A 50 1.18 -14.23 -24.10
CA TYR A 50 2.36 -13.57 -24.67
C TYR A 50 2.73 -12.30 -23.90
N SER A 51 1.76 -11.42 -23.66
CA SER A 51 1.95 -10.18 -22.90
C SER A 51 2.42 -10.44 -21.48
N SER A 52 1.91 -11.49 -20.85
CA SER A 52 2.34 -11.88 -19.50
C SER A 52 3.81 -12.29 -19.47
N PHE A 53 4.26 -13.11 -20.43
CA PHE A 53 5.66 -13.50 -20.55
C PHE A 53 6.56 -12.29 -20.85
N ALA A 54 6.21 -11.47 -21.84
CA ALA A 54 6.96 -10.28 -22.21
C ALA A 54 7.14 -9.31 -21.02
N ARG A 55 6.08 -9.06 -20.27
CA ARG A 55 6.09 -8.20 -19.07
C ARG A 55 6.90 -8.77 -17.89
N ASN A 56 7.09 -10.07 -17.84
CA ASN A 56 7.92 -10.73 -16.85
C ASN A 56 9.34 -11.02 -17.34
N GLY A 57 9.78 -10.34 -18.41
CA GLY A 57 11.16 -10.30 -18.84
C GLY A 57 11.55 -11.38 -19.84
N ALA A 58 10.60 -12.09 -20.48
CA ALA A 58 10.91 -13.13 -21.45
C ALA A 58 11.74 -12.61 -22.65
N ASN A 59 11.50 -11.34 -23.05
CA ASN A 59 12.22 -10.67 -24.15
C ASN A 59 13.63 -10.16 -23.77
N LEU A 60 14.02 -10.21 -22.51
CA LEU A 60 15.34 -9.77 -22.06
C LEU A 60 16.43 -10.70 -22.58
N ASN A 61 17.63 -10.17 -22.80
CA ASN A 61 18.82 -10.97 -23.02
C ASN A 61 19.23 -11.74 -21.73
N ASP A 62 20.18 -12.64 -21.82
CA ASP A 62 20.51 -13.53 -20.70
C ASP A 62 21.10 -12.77 -19.49
N ASP A 63 21.92 -11.72 -19.74
CA ASP A 63 22.49 -10.88 -18.66
C ASP A 63 21.38 -10.08 -17.94
N ASP A 64 20.47 -9.49 -18.68
CA ASP A 64 19.34 -8.75 -18.13
C ASP A 64 18.35 -9.66 -17.39
N LYS A 65 18.16 -10.92 -17.84
CA LYS A 65 17.39 -11.91 -17.10
C LYS A 65 17.99 -12.22 -15.73
N GLU A 66 19.30 -12.28 -15.63
CA GLU A 66 19.96 -12.47 -14.32
C GLU A 66 19.79 -11.26 -13.39
N ILE A 67 19.83 -10.05 -13.94
CA ILE A 67 19.52 -8.82 -13.17
C ILE A 67 18.05 -8.84 -12.72
N TYR A 68 17.13 -9.20 -13.60
CA TYR A 68 15.69 -9.32 -13.28
C TYR A 68 15.44 -10.34 -12.16
N ARG A 69 16.11 -11.51 -12.22
CA ARG A 69 16.02 -12.55 -11.18
C ARG A 69 16.45 -11.99 -9.81
N LYS A 70 17.59 -11.31 -9.74
CA LYS A 70 18.11 -10.70 -8.51
C LYS A 70 17.15 -9.68 -7.93
N ILE A 71 16.65 -8.76 -8.77
CA ILE A 71 15.67 -7.75 -8.35
C ILE A 71 14.38 -8.39 -7.83
N SER A 72 13.85 -9.37 -8.56
CA SER A 72 12.61 -10.06 -8.19
C SER A 72 12.76 -10.81 -6.87
N GLN A 73 13.92 -11.47 -6.68
CA GLN A 73 14.24 -12.19 -5.45
C GLN A 73 14.35 -11.24 -4.26
N GLU A 74 15.03 -10.10 -4.41
CA GLU A 74 15.17 -9.13 -3.34
C GLU A 74 13.81 -8.48 -2.97
N LEU A 75 12.98 -8.16 -3.95
CA LEU A 75 11.62 -7.67 -3.73
C LEU A 75 10.74 -8.70 -3.00
N SER A 76 10.92 -9.99 -3.27
CA SER A 76 10.16 -11.08 -2.62
C SER A 76 10.46 -11.20 -1.13
N ILE A 77 11.60 -10.71 -0.69
CA ILE A 77 12.03 -10.67 0.73
C ILE A 77 11.61 -9.35 1.38
N LEU A 78 11.89 -8.23 0.72
CA LEU A 78 11.68 -6.91 1.30
C LEU A 78 10.19 -6.54 1.46
N THR A 79 9.36 -6.93 0.48
CA THR A 79 7.93 -6.57 0.52
C THR A 79 7.19 -7.22 1.69
N PRO A 80 7.32 -8.53 1.97
CA PRO A 80 6.73 -9.14 3.16
C PRO A 80 7.32 -8.59 4.46
N LYS A 81 8.62 -8.31 4.50
CA LYS A 81 9.27 -7.71 5.67
C LYS A 81 8.70 -6.34 6.00
N PHE A 82 8.47 -5.50 4.98
CA PHE A 82 7.78 -4.22 5.15
C PHE A 82 6.41 -4.39 5.79
N SER A 83 5.61 -5.31 5.27
CA SER A 83 4.26 -5.57 5.78
C SER A 83 4.25 -6.15 7.20
N ASP A 84 5.19 -7.05 7.50
CA ASP A 84 5.34 -7.63 8.84
C ASP A 84 5.74 -6.56 9.87
N ASN A 85 6.65 -5.64 9.52
CA ASN A 85 7.01 -4.51 10.37
C ASN A 85 5.81 -3.61 10.65
N VAL A 86 4.98 -3.29 9.62
CA VAL A 86 3.75 -2.50 9.80
C VAL A 86 2.78 -3.20 10.74
N LEU A 87 2.60 -4.51 10.58
CA LEU A 87 1.72 -5.29 11.46
C LEU A 87 2.22 -5.29 12.92
N LYS A 88 3.52 -5.53 13.12
CA LYS A 88 4.13 -5.54 14.45
C LYS A 88 4.05 -4.16 15.13
N ALA A 89 4.39 -3.10 14.40
CA ALA A 89 4.26 -1.74 14.89
C ALA A 89 2.82 -1.39 15.26
N SER A 90 1.85 -1.77 14.42
CA SER A 90 0.42 -1.55 14.69
C SER A 90 -0.02 -2.28 15.96
N ASN A 91 0.33 -3.55 16.11
CA ASN A 91 -0.01 -4.33 17.31
C ASN A 91 0.60 -3.74 18.59
N LYS A 92 1.84 -3.24 18.49
CA LYS A 92 2.52 -2.64 19.64
C LYS A 92 1.83 -1.38 20.17
N ILE A 93 1.35 -0.52 19.26
CA ILE A 93 0.73 0.76 19.64
C ILE A 93 -0.80 0.68 19.76
N ASN A 94 -1.40 -0.47 19.49
CA ASN A 94 -2.86 -0.60 19.46
C ASN A 94 -3.53 -0.29 20.79
N LYS A 95 -2.84 -0.49 21.91
CA LYS A 95 -3.37 -0.21 23.26
C LYS A 95 -2.93 1.18 23.72
N TYR A 96 -3.84 2.13 23.70
CA TYR A 96 -3.64 3.47 24.24
C TYR A 96 -4.28 3.59 25.61
N TRP A 97 -3.48 3.94 26.61
CA TRP A 97 -3.89 4.00 28.00
C TRP A 97 -4.13 5.43 28.45
N ILE A 98 -5.23 5.65 29.16
CA ILE A 98 -5.56 6.89 29.85
C ILE A 98 -5.78 6.52 31.32
N ASP A 99 -5.05 7.19 32.23
CA ASP A 99 -5.14 6.96 33.68
C ASP A 99 -5.84 8.13 34.40
N ASP A 100 -5.97 9.29 33.75
CA ASP A 100 -6.65 10.47 34.30
C ASP A 100 -8.03 10.62 33.64
N GLU A 101 -9.09 10.52 34.44
CA GLU A 101 -10.49 10.65 34.01
C GLU A 101 -10.78 11.99 33.30
N ASN A 102 -10.09 13.08 33.70
CA ASN A 102 -10.29 14.39 33.10
C ASN A 102 -9.96 14.40 31.59
N LEU A 103 -9.03 13.55 31.15
CA LEU A 103 -8.65 13.42 29.74
C LEU A 103 -9.71 12.71 28.88
N LEU A 104 -10.73 12.11 29.48
CA LEU A 104 -11.85 11.46 28.79
C LEU A 104 -12.93 12.45 28.34
N THR A 105 -12.85 13.71 28.80
CA THR A 105 -13.86 14.71 28.54
C THR A 105 -14.16 14.84 27.03
N GLY A 106 -15.45 14.71 26.67
CA GLY A 106 -15.94 14.79 25.31
C GLY A 106 -16.03 13.44 24.58
N ILE A 107 -15.33 12.41 25.04
CA ILE A 107 -15.47 11.06 24.48
C ILE A 107 -16.85 10.51 24.85
N PRO A 108 -17.63 9.91 23.91
CA PRO A 108 -18.94 9.36 24.24
C PRO A 108 -18.87 8.23 25.26
N GLN A 109 -19.82 8.19 26.22
CA GLN A 109 -19.80 7.29 27.37
C GLN A 109 -19.65 5.81 26.98
N SER A 110 -20.32 5.36 25.94
CA SER A 110 -20.21 3.97 25.47
C SER A 110 -18.78 3.51 25.11
N PHE A 111 -17.94 4.46 24.62
CA PHE A 111 -16.52 4.16 24.34
C PHE A 111 -15.67 4.20 25.62
N ILE A 112 -16.01 5.05 26.59
CA ILE A 112 -15.37 5.10 27.92
C ILE A 112 -15.64 3.78 28.65
N ASP A 113 -16.88 3.32 28.66
CA ASP A 113 -17.28 2.06 29.30
C ASP A 113 -16.55 0.87 28.67
N ALA A 114 -16.50 0.80 27.35
CA ALA A 114 -15.79 -0.26 26.63
C ALA A 114 -14.26 -0.21 26.92
N ALA A 115 -13.66 0.97 27.02
CA ALA A 115 -12.25 1.16 27.36
C ALA A 115 -11.95 0.74 28.79
N SER A 116 -12.86 1.01 29.74
CA SER A 116 -12.76 0.57 31.13
C SER A 116 -12.82 -0.96 31.24
N GLU A 117 -13.78 -1.59 30.54
CA GLU A 117 -13.88 -3.06 30.50
C GLU A 117 -12.65 -3.73 29.86
N LEU A 118 -12.08 -3.13 28.82
CA LEU A 118 -10.84 -3.61 28.23
C LEU A 118 -9.66 -3.48 29.24
N ALA A 119 -9.58 -2.34 29.94
CA ALA A 119 -8.56 -2.14 30.96
C ALA A 119 -8.64 -3.16 32.10
N LYS A 120 -9.85 -3.49 32.57
CA LYS A 120 -10.06 -4.55 33.58
C LYS A 120 -9.58 -5.92 33.08
N LYS A 121 -9.90 -6.29 31.83
CA LYS A 121 -9.43 -7.55 31.21
C LYS A 121 -7.90 -7.62 31.12
N GLU A 122 -7.25 -6.47 30.95
CA GLU A 122 -5.79 -6.35 30.91
C GLU A 122 -5.15 -6.19 32.32
N GLY A 123 -5.95 -6.31 33.40
CA GLY A 123 -5.48 -6.26 34.78
C GLY A 123 -5.17 -4.86 35.32
N ARG A 124 -5.69 -3.78 34.69
CA ARG A 124 -5.51 -2.38 35.09
C ARG A 124 -6.87 -1.73 35.39
N GLU A 125 -7.47 -2.14 36.50
CA GLU A 125 -8.70 -1.53 36.99
C GLU A 125 -8.47 -0.07 37.41
N GLY A 126 -9.39 0.83 37.08
CA GLY A 126 -9.27 2.27 37.34
C GLY A 126 -8.56 3.06 36.22
N SER A 127 -8.15 2.39 35.14
CA SER A 127 -7.63 3.00 33.92
C SER A 127 -8.57 2.74 32.74
N TRP A 128 -8.30 3.37 31.61
CA TRP A 128 -9.02 3.17 30.34
C TRP A 128 -8.07 2.77 29.23
N CYS A 129 -8.38 1.66 28.53
CA CYS A 129 -7.59 1.16 27.42
C CYS A 129 -8.38 1.30 26.12
N PHE A 130 -7.92 2.14 25.21
CA PHE A 130 -8.52 2.30 23.89
C PHE A 130 -7.76 1.49 22.85
N SER A 131 -8.46 0.63 22.10
CA SER A 131 -7.88 0.00 20.92
C SER A 131 -7.81 1.01 19.78
N LEU A 132 -6.61 1.43 19.38
CA LEU A 132 -6.44 2.46 18.35
C LEU A 132 -6.89 2.02 16.94
N ASP A 133 -6.93 0.73 16.66
CA ASP A 133 -7.45 0.21 15.39
C ASP A 133 -8.92 0.61 15.17
N THR A 134 -9.70 0.69 16.25
CA THR A 134 -11.13 0.99 16.20
C THR A 134 -11.48 2.37 16.77
N ASN A 135 -10.72 2.87 17.74
CA ASN A 135 -11.07 4.08 18.50
C ASN A 135 -10.21 5.31 18.17
N PHE A 136 -9.22 5.21 17.26
CA PHE A 136 -8.43 6.36 16.85
C PHE A 136 -9.29 7.56 16.44
N GLY A 137 -10.23 7.33 15.52
CA GLY A 137 -11.14 8.37 15.03
C GLY A 137 -12.04 8.96 16.13
N ILE A 138 -12.43 8.16 17.13
CA ILE A 138 -13.26 8.60 18.25
C ILE A 138 -12.48 9.56 19.14
N ILE A 139 -11.25 9.21 19.50
CA ILE A 139 -10.40 10.08 20.34
C ILE A 139 -10.10 11.39 19.61
N VAL A 140 -9.65 11.32 18.36
CA VAL A 140 -9.28 12.52 17.58
C VAL A 140 -10.48 13.45 17.35
N LYS A 141 -11.69 12.90 17.19
CA LYS A 141 -12.91 13.67 16.91
C LYS A 141 -13.56 14.26 18.16
N PHE A 142 -13.61 13.52 19.27
CA PHE A 142 -14.48 13.86 20.39
C PHE A 142 -13.72 14.25 21.67
N CYS A 143 -12.50 13.75 21.90
CA CYS A 143 -11.74 14.10 23.08
C CYS A 143 -11.47 15.62 23.11
N LYS A 144 -11.86 16.32 24.19
CA LYS A 144 -11.62 17.76 24.32
C LYS A 144 -10.17 18.08 24.66
N ASP A 145 -9.45 17.19 25.33
CA ASP A 145 -8.03 17.40 25.60
C ASP A 145 -7.18 17.35 24.32
N ARG A 146 -6.53 18.50 24.03
CA ARG A 146 -5.71 18.65 22.83
C ARG A 146 -4.43 17.82 22.88
N SER A 147 -3.85 17.62 24.07
CA SER A 147 -2.61 16.84 24.21
C SER A 147 -2.86 15.37 23.89
N THR A 148 -3.93 14.79 24.43
CA THR A 148 -4.37 13.42 24.12
C THR A 148 -4.60 13.20 22.62
N ARG A 149 -5.30 14.14 21.94
CA ARG A 149 -5.48 14.05 20.48
C ARG A 149 -4.16 14.09 19.74
N LYS A 150 -3.24 14.98 20.14
CA LYS A 150 -1.91 15.09 19.54
C LYS A 150 -1.09 13.82 19.73
N ASP A 151 -1.08 13.28 20.95
CA ASP A 151 -0.30 12.07 21.27
C ASP A 151 -0.76 10.88 20.45
N VAL A 152 -2.07 10.66 20.37
CA VAL A 152 -2.66 9.58 19.55
C VAL A 152 -2.36 9.79 18.07
N LEU A 153 -2.47 11.04 17.56
CA LEU A 153 -2.15 11.35 16.16
C LEU A 153 -0.67 11.11 15.85
N CYS A 154 0.24 11.56 16.73
CA CYS A 154 1.68 11.33 16.57
C CYS A 154 2.01 9.84 16.63
N LEU A 155 1.44 9.11 17.59
CA LEU A 155 1.65 7.67 17.77
C LEU A 155 1.25 6.88 16.50
N MET A 156 0.07 7.19 15.95
CA MET A 156 -0.42 6.56 14.73
C MET A 156 0.38 6.97 13.48
N GLY A 157 0.84 8.22 13.41
CA GLY A 157 1.57 8.77 12.27
C GLY A 157 3.06 8.42 12.21
N SER A 158 3.66 7.98 13.33
CA SER A 158 5.09 7.66 13.41
C SER A 158 5.41 6.17 13.30
N LYS A 159 4.42 5.32 13.02
CA LYS A 159 4.64 3.88 12.86
C LYS A 159 5.71 3.56 11.83
N CYS A 160 6.61 2.66 12.17
CA CYS A 160 7.70 2.20 11.31
C CYS A 160 8.64 3.33 10.84
N ASN A 161 8.78 4.38 11.63
CA ASN A 161 9.66 5.52 11.33
C ASN A 161 10.50 5.87 12.56
N GLY A 162 11.74 5.38 12.61
CA GLY A 162 12.67 5.56 13.72
C GLY A 162 12.40 4.70 14.93
N ASP A 163 11.51 3.72 14.84
CA ASP A 163 11.21 2.72 15.84
C ASP A 163 11.93 1.38 15.56
N GLU A 164 11.71 0.36 16.40
CA GLU A 164 12.31 -0.99 16.24
C GLU A 164 11.82 -1.70 14.95
N PHE A 165 10.74 -1.23 14.33
CA PHE A 165 10.16 -1.73 13.09
C PHE A 165 10.36 -0.76 11.93
N ASP A 166 11.38 0.07 11.97
CA ASP A 166 11.65 1.11 10.96
C ASP A 166 11.71 0.52 9.55
N ASN A 167 10.89 1.10 8.67
CA ASN A 167 10.77 0.72 7.28
C ASN A 167 11.45 1.70 6.31
N THR A 168 12.13 2.73 6.81
CA THR A 168 12.69 3.81 5.98
C THR A 168 13.62 3.28 4.89
N ASP A 169 14.60 2.45 5.27
CA ASP A 169 15.55 1.89 4.31
C ASP A 169 14.93 0.79 3.43
N ILE A 170 14.00 0.03 3.99
CA ILE A 170 13.24 -0.98 3.22
C ILE A 170 12.43 -0.29 2.13
N LEU A 171 11.73 0.80 2.45
CA LEU A 171 10.94 1.57 1.49
C LEU A 171 11.80 2.16 0.37
N ARG A 172 12.96 2.76 0.71
CA ARG A 172 13.92 3.28 -0.28
C ARG A 172 14.39 2.18 -1.23
N LYS A 173 14.76 1.02 -0.68
CA LYS A 173 15.21 -0.14 -1.47
C LYS A 173 14.12 -0.68 -2.38
N ILE A 174 12.91 -0.88 -1.87
CA ILE A 174 11.76 -1.32 -2.68
C ILE A 174 11.49 -0.34 -3.83
N SER A 175 11.50 0.97 -3.55
CA SER A 175 11.27 2.00 -4.57
C SER A 175 12.35 1.96 -5.66
N LYS A 176 13.62 1.85 -5.26
CA LYS A 176 14.74 1.73 -6.21
C LYS A 176 14.62 0.47 -7.06
N LEU A 177 14.44 -0.69 -6.45
CA LEU A 177 14.32 -1.97 -7.15
C LEU A 177 13.13 -2.00 -8.12
N ARG A 178 12.00 -1.39 -7.76
CA ARG A 178 10.84 -1.25 -8.64
C ARG A 178 11.14 -0.36 -9.84
N HIS A 179 11.88 0.72 -9.64
CA HIS A 179 12.33 1.60 -10.71
C HIS A 179 13.30 0.87 -11.63
N ASP A 180 14.34 0.25 -11.08
CA ASP A 180 15.35 -0.51 -11.82
C ASP A 180 14.69 -1.64 -12.66
N LYS A 181 13.72 -2.35 -12.07
CA LYS A 181 12.93 -3.37 -12.76
C LYS A 181 12.13 -2.80 -13.93
N ALA A 182 11.49 -1.65 -13.75
CA ALA A 182 10.71 -1.00 -14.80
C ALA A 182 11.60 -0.58 -15.96
N ASN A 183 12.75 0.05 -15.67
CA ASN A 183 13.72 0.45 -16.70
C ASN A 183 14.27 -0.75 -17.47
N LEU A 184 14.60 -1.84 -16.77
CA LEU A 184 15.05 -3.08 -17.41
C LEU A 184 14.03 -3.64 -18.40
N LEU A 185 12.72 -3.45 -18.12
CA LEU A 185 11.61 -3.86 -18.98
C LEU A 185 11.23 -2.82 -20.04
N GLY A 186 11.98 -1.71 -20.18
CA GLY A 186 11.77 -0.68 -21.18
C GLY A 186 10.73 0.38 -20.81
N TYR A 187 10.39 0.53 -19.52
CA TYR A 187 9.49 1.58 -19.03
C TYR A 187 10.28 2.67 -18.30
N ASP A 188 9.94 3.94 -18.49
CA ASP A 188 10.61 5.07 -17.84
C ASP A 188 10.47 5.02 -16.31
N THR A 189 9.30 4.63 -15.83
CA THR A 189 9.01 4.57 -14.39
C THR A 189 8.22 3.30 -14.01
N HIS A 190 8.26 2.95 -12.72
CA HIS A 190 7.40 1.88 -12.20
C HIS A 190 5.90 2.18 -12.40
N ALA A 191 5.50 3.45 -12.35
CA ALA A 191 4.13 3.86 -12.62
C ALA A 191 3.72 3.54 -14.07
N ASP A 192 4.57 3.83 -15.05
CA ASP A 192 4.31 3.51 -16.47
C ASP A 192 4.15 1.99 -16.66
N TYR A 193 5.04 1.20 -16.03
CA TYR A 193 4.93 -0.26 -16.05
C TYR A 193 3.60 -0.77 -15.48
N VAL A 194 3.18 -0.24 -14.33
CA VAL A 194 1.95 -0.68 -13.66
C VAL A 194 0.71 -0.22 -14.42
N LEU A 195 0.65 1.05 -14.80
CA LEU A 195 -0.52 1.68 -15.44
C LEU A 195 -0.84 1.08 -16.82
N ASN A 196 0.16 0.59 -17.53
CA ASN A 196 -0.02 -0.06 -18.82
C ASN A 196 -1.11 -1.15 -18.83
N ARG A 197 -1.35 -1.82 -17.69
CA ARG A 197 -2.41 -2.85 -17.51
C ARG A 197 -3.51 -2.43 -16.52
N ARG A 198 -3.65 -1.15 -16.24
CA ARG A 198 -4.71 -0.62 -15.38
C ARG A 198 -5.71 0.15 -16.22
N MET A 199 -6.90 0.39 -15.67
CA MET A 199 -7.97 1.14 -16.36
C MET A 199 -7.50 2.51 -16.84
N ALA A 200 -6.63 3.18 -16.09
CA ALA A 200 -6.09 4.48 -16.47
C ALA A 200 -5.11 4.43 -17.66
N GLN A 201 -4.44 3.29 -17.91
CA GLN A 201 -3.48 3.01 -18.97
C GLN A 201 -2.22 3.88 -18.99
N SER A 202 -2.28 5.14 -18.60
CA SER A 202 -1.15 6.07 -18.62
C SER A 202 -1.17 7.04 -17.44
N LYS A 203 0.02 7.58 -17.08
CA LYS A 203 0.14 8.64 -16.10
C LYS A 203 -0.63 9.92 -16.51
N ASN A 204 -0.67 10.23 -17.81
CA ASN A 204 -1.39 11.40 -18.30
C ASN A 204 -2.90 11.31 -18.02
N ASN A 205 -3.49 10.13 -18.18
CA ASN A 205 -4.90 9.92 -17.87
C ASN A 205 -5.16 10.05 -16.36
N VAL A 206 -4.22 9.60 -15.52
CA VAL A 206 -4.31 9.78 -14.06
C VAL A 206 -4.26 11.27 -13.70
N TYR A 207 -3.28 12.00 -14.21
CA TYR A 207 -3.17 13.45 -13.94
C TYR A 207 -4.38 14.21 -14.47
N LYS A 208 -4.84 13.89 -15.69
CA LYS A 208 -6.04 14.52 -16.24
C LYS A 208 -7.25 14.33 -15.32
N LEU A 209 -7.50 13.12 -14.81
CA LEU A 209 -8.61 12.86 -13.88
C LEU A 209 -8.45 13.67 -12.58
N ILE A 210 -7.23 13.71 -12.05
CA ILE A 210 -6.93 14.47 -10.81
C ILE A 210 -7.17 15.96 -11.04
N ASP A 211 -6.66 16.52 -12.13
CA ASP A 211 -6.80 17.94 -12.45
C ASP A 211 -8.27 18.33 -12.70
N ASP A 212 -9.03 17.48 -13.42
CA ASP A 212 -10.45 17.66 -13.65
C ASP A 212 -11.27 17.70 -12.32
N LEU A 213 -10.78 17.04 -11.26
CA LEU A 213 -11.40 17.03 -9.93
C LEU A 213 -10.90 18.15 -9.01
N ILE A 214 -9.59 18.43 -8.98
CA ILE A 214 -8.99 19.40 -8.07
C ILE A 214 -9.47 20.80 -8.35
N VAL A 215 -9.49 21.22 -9.63
CA VAL A 215 -9.84 22.59 -10.02
C VAL A 215 -11.23 23.00 -9.51
N PRO A 216 -12.33 22.25 -9.79
CA PRO A 216 -13.65 22.61 -9.28
C PRO A 216 -13.81 22.42 -7.77
N SER A 217 -13.03 21.49 -7.17
CA SER A 217 -13.12 21.19 -5.74
C SER A 217 -12.41 22.23 -4.87
N PHE A 218 -11.40 22.91 -5.39
CA PHE A 218 -10.56 23.83 -4.61
C PHE A 218 -11.35 25.01 -4.06
N ASP A 219 -12.12 25.68 -4.91
CA ASP A 219 -12.94 26.84 -4.50
C ASP A 219 -14.04 26.43 -3.53
N LYS A 220 -14.66 25.28 -3.75
CA LYS A 220 -15.67 24.72 -2.84
C LYS A 220 -15.07 24.41 -1.46
N SER A 221 -13.93 23.74 -1.42
CA SER A 221 -13.22 23.40 -0.18
C SER A 221 -12.81 24.66 0.62
N LYS A 222 -12.34 25.71 -0.08
CA LYS A 222 -12.01 26.99 0.54
C LYS A 222 -13.22 27.63 1.20
N LYS A 223 -14.36 27.64 0.50
CA LYS A 223 -15.62 28.17 1.04
C LYS A 223 -16.07 27.40 2.28
N GLU A 224 -16.07 26.06 2.22
CA GLU A 224 -16.43 25.20 3.35
C GLU A 224 -15.50 25.42 4.56
N PHE A 225 -14.21 25.62 4.32
CA PHE A 225 -13.28 25.94 5.40
C PHE A 225 -13.54 27.31 6.04
N ASP A 226 -13.90 28.32 5.23
CA ASP A 226 -14.26 29.63 5.74
C ASP A 226 -15.60 29.61 6.53
N ASP A 227 -16.57 28.80 6.09
CA ASP A 227 -17.82 28.55 6.81
C ASP A 227 -17.56 27.89 8.17
N ILE A 228 -16.68 26.88 8.23
CA ILE A 228 -16.26 26.23 9.48
C ILE A 228 -15.57 27.22 10.42
N LYS A 229 -14.69 28.07 9.90
CA LYS A 229 -14.03 29.11 10.72
C LYS A 229 -15.00 30.12 11.29
N ALA A 230 -16.01 30.54 10.50
CA ALA A 230 -17.03 31.44 10.95
C ALA A 230 -17.84 30.82 12.11
N TYR A 231 -18.30 29.59 11.93
CA TYR A 231 -19.02 28.84 12.95
C TYR A 231 -18.19 28.61 14.23
N ALA A 232 -16.90 28.29 14.10
CA ALA A 232 -16.03 28.12 15.27
C ALA A 232 -15.91 29.39 16.11
N LYS A 233 -15.96 30.62 15.48
CA LYS A 233 -15.96 31.90 16.20
C LYS A 233 -17.27 32.20 16.90
N GLU A 234 -18.38 31.60 16.50
CA GLU A 234 -19.68 31.74 17.18
C GLU A 234 -19.76 30.86 18.44
N LEU A 235 -18.89 29.86 18.56
CA LEU A 235 -18.87 28.93 19.70
C LEU A 235 -17.89 29.35 20.80
N ASP A 236 -16.92 30.26 20.54
CA ASP A 236 -15.99 30.87 21.49
C ASP A 236 -16.58 32.12 22.14
#